data_0b968768200e09a5444d21c4083be865
#
_entry.id   0b968768200e09a5444d21c4083be865
#
_cell.length_a   1.000
_cell.length_b   1.000
_cell.length_c   1.000
_cell.angle_alpha   90.00
_cell.angle_beta   90.00
_cell.angle_gamma   90.00
#
_symmetry.space_group_name_H-M   'P 1'
#
loop_
_entity.id
_entity.type
_entity.pdbx_description
1 polymer ?
#
loop_
_entity_poly.entity_id
_entity_poly.type
_entity_poly.pdbx_seq_one_letter_code
_entity_poly.pdbx_strand_id
1 'polypeptide(L)'
;DNIVKPVSKAGPAKKVIFLSADAFGVLPPVSVLTPEQAQYYFLSGFTAKLAGTERGITEPTPTFSACFGAAFLSLHPTKYGEELVKKMQKSGATAYLVNTGWNGSGKRISIKDTRGIIDAILDGSIDKAETKTIPYFSFEVPTALPGVDPKILDPRDTYAEASAWD
;
A
#
# COMPACT_ATOMS: atom_id res chain seq x y z
N ASP A 1 23.49 13.44 9.27
CA ASP A 1 22.24 12.78 9.66
C ASP A 1 21.07 13.70 9.40
N ASN A 2 20.02 13.15 8.73
CA ASN A 2 18.86 13.92 8.31
C ASN A 2 17.75 13.96 9.36
N ILE A 3 18.11 14.03 10.65
CA ILE A 3 17.13 14.13 11.74
C ILE A 3 16.73 15.60 11.88
N VAL A 4 15.51 15.92 11.47
CA VAL A 4 14.96 17.29 11.48
C VAL A 4 14.07 17.58 12.68
N LYS A 5 13.71 16.56 13.48
CA LYS A 5 12.87 16.67 14.67
C LYS A 5 13.40 15.79 15.80
N PRO A 6 13.18 16.16 17.08
CA PRO A 6 13.50 15.29 18.21
C PRO A 6 12.78 13.94 18.07
N VAL A 7 13.52 12.83 18.15
CA VAL A 7 13.00 11.46 18.02
C VAL A 7 11.98 11.07 19.11
N SER A 8 11.97 11.80 20.22
CA SER A 8 11.07 11.56 21.36
C SER A 8 9.72 12.28 21.27
N LYS A 9 9.51 13.12 20.24
CA LYS A 9 8.31 13.95 20.13
C LYS A 9 7.69 13.83 18.74
N ALA A 10 6.44 13.35 18.70
CA ALA A 10 5.62 13.36 17.52
C ALA A 10 4.15 13.58 17.89
N GLY A 11 3.39 14.23 17.02
CA GLY A 11 1.93 14.26 17.09
C GLY A 11 1.32 12.93 16.62
N PRO A 12 0.01 12.75 16.76
CA PRO A 12 -0.67 11.59 16.21
C PRO A 12 -0.52 11.55 14.69
N ALA A 13 -0.33 10.34 14.16
CA ALA A 13 -0.27 10.13 12.72
C ALA A 13 -1.60 10.54 12.07
N LYS A 14 -1.52 11.20 10.92
CA LYS A 14 -2.68 11.60 10.09
C LYS A 14 -2.79 10.77 8.81
N LYS A 15 -1.68 10.21 8.38
CA LYS A 15 -1.58 9.32 7.21
C LYS A 15 -0.89 8.03 7.64
N VAL A 16 -1.51 6.90 7.29
CA VAL A 16 -0.95 5.57 7.52
C VAL A 16 -0.75 4.93 6.15
N ILE A 17 0.48 4.53 5.85
CA ILE A 17 0.84 3.95 4.56
C ILE A 17 1.27 2.51 4.81
N PHE A 18 0.51 1.56 4.27
CA PHE A 18 0.92 0.17 4.18
C PHE A 18 1.70 -0.03 2.89
N LEU A 19 2.96 -0.42 3.00
CA LEU A 19 3.78 -0.76 1.85
C LEU A 19 3.60 -2.25 1.53
N SER A 20 3.24 -2.53 0.30
CA SER A 20 3.15 -3.89 -0.25
C SER A 20 4.03 -4.02 -1.48
N ALA A 21 4.32 -5.25 -1.87
CA ALA A 21 4.94 -5.57 -3.14
C ALA A 21 4.19 -6.75 -3.76
N ASP A 22 3.28 -6.46 -4.66
CA ASP A 22 2.54 -7.48 -5.38
C ASP A 22 3.40 -8.13 -6.46
N ALA A 23 3.57 -9.45 -6.37
CA ALA A 23 4.33 -10.22 -7.35
C ALA A 23 3.49 -10.62 -8.58
N PHE A 24 2.17 -10.44 -8.55
CA PHE A 24 1.24 -10.91 -9.58
C PHE A 24 0.79 -9.81 -10.54
N GLY A 25 0.93 -8.54 -10.16
CA GLY A 25 0.52 -7.40 -10.97
C GLY A 25 -0.96 -7.07 -10.88
N VAL A 26 -1.67 -7.57 -9.88
CA VAL A 26 -3.13 -7.41 -9.73
C VAL A 26 -3.54 -6.23 -8.87
N LEU A 27 -2.66 -5.78 -7.95
CA LEU A 27 -2.95 -4.66 -7.07
C LEU A 27 -2.63 -3.31 -7.74
N PRO A 28 -3.49 -2.28 -7.52
CA PRO A 28 -3.17 -0.94 -7.96
C PRO A 28 -1.94 -0.38 -7.22
N PRO A 29 -1.23 0.59 -7.79
CA PRO A 29 -0.07 1.21 -7.16
C PRO A 29 -0.43 2.00 -5.90
N VAL A 30 -1.67 2.47 -5.79
CA VAL A 30 -2.19 3.10 -4.57
C VAL A 30 -3.70 2.89 -4.44
N SER A 31 -4.15 2.69 -3.20
CA SER A 31 -5.57 2.63 -2.85
C SER A 31 -5.81 3.42 -1.56
N VAL A 32 -6.94 4.12 -1.49
CA VAL A 32 -7.46 4.66 -0.24
C VAL A 32 -8.26 3.57 0.45
N LEU A 33 -7.96 3.28 1.70
CA LEU A 33 -8.54 2.16 2.42
C LEU A 33 -9.64 2.62 3.39
N THR A 34 -10.72 1.85 3.46
CA THR A 34 -11.65 1.94 4.59
C THR A 34 -10.99 1.42 5.87
N PRO A 35 -11.54 1.71 7.07
CA PRO A 35 -11.02 1.15 8.32
C PRO A 35 -10.96 -0.38 8.31
N GLU A 36 -11.97 -1.05 7.72
CA GLU A 36 -12.04 -2.51 7.62
C GLU A 36 -10.98 -3.07 6.67
N GLN A 37 -10.78 -2.42 5.53
CA GLN A 37 -9.71 -2.77 4.59
C GLN A 37 -8.33 -2.54 5.21
N ALA A 38 -8.14 -1.43 5.93
CA ALA A 38 -6.91 -1.16 6.66
C ALA A 38 -6.61 -2.25 7.70
N GLN A 39 -7.62 -2.68 8.46
CA GLN A 39 -7.50 -3.77 9.42
C GLN A 39 -7.11 -5.09 8.72
N TYR A 40 -7.80 -5.43 7.63
CA TYR A 40 -7.53 -6.66 6.87
C TYR A 40 -6.10 -6.70 6.34
N TYR A 41 -5.64 -5.61 5.68
CA TYR A 41 -4.28 -5.55 5.12
C TYR A 41 -3.21 -5.52 6.20
N PHE A 42 -3.47 -4.86 7.31
CA PHE A 42 -2.58 -4.90 8.47
C PHE A 42 -2.45 -6.32 9.04
N LEU A 43 -3.58 -7.01 9.21
CA LEU A 43 -3.58 -8.39 9.72
C LEU A 43 -2.92 -9.37 8.75
N SER A 44 -3.13 -9.21 7.45
CA SER A 44 -2.51 -10.09 6.44
C SER A 44 -1.01 -9.83 6.31
N GLY A 45 -0.58 -8.56 6.41
CA GLY A 45 0.80 -8.16 6.19
C GLY A 45 1.36 -8.66 4.86
N PHE A 46 0.53 -8.58 3.80
CA PHE A 46 0.89 -9.08 2.48
C PHE A 46 2.00 -8.25 1.83
N THR A 47 3.04 -8.95 1.38
CA THR A 47 4.14 -8.37 0.62
C THR A 47 4.83 -9.47 -0.22
N ALA A 48 5.96 -9.18 -0.82
CA ALA A 48 6.77 -10.17 -1.51
C ALA A 48 8.22 -10.15 -1.02
N LYS A 49 8.81 -11.33 -0.90
CA LYS A 49 10.26 -11.47 -0.78
C LYS A 49 10.88 -11.18 -2.14
N LEU A 50 11.87 -10.31 -2.16
CA LEU A 50 12.56 -9.92 -3.38
C LEU A 50 13.79 -10.79 -3.60
N ALA A 51 14.13 -11.04 -4.87
CA ALA A 51 15.36 -11.72 -5.23
C ALA A 51 16.58 -11.06 -4.58
N GLY A 52 17.44 -11.86 -3.96
CA GLY A 52 18.67 -11.40 -3.30
C GLY A 52 18.48 -10.79 -1.90
N THR A 53 17.26 -10.69 -1.36
CA THR A 53 17.01 -10.20 0.00
C THR A 53 17.12 -11.31 1.05
N GLU A 54 16.86 -12.56 0.66
CA GLU A 54 17.01 -13.73 1.50
C GLU A 54 17.75 -14.85 0.72
N ARG A 55 18.49 -15.69 1.45
CA ARG A 55 19.22 -16.82 0.83
C ARG A 55 18.22 -17.79 0.16
N GLY A 56 18.46 -18.09 -1.12
CA GLY A 56 17.64 -19.03 -1.90
C GLY A 56 16.41 -18.40 -2.57
N ILE A 57 16.15 -17.10 -2.38
CA ILE A 57 15.10 -16.38 -3.10
C ILE A 57 15.68 -15.82 -4.40
N THR A 58 15.28 -16.40 -5.52
CA THR A 58 15.72 -16.01 -6.88
C THR A 58 14.64 -15.24 -7.65
N GLU A 59 13.38 -15.40 -7.25
CA GLU A 59 12.23 -14.75 -7.87
C GLU A 59 11.33 -14.09 -6.82
N PRO A 60 10.53 -13.07 -7.18
CA PRO A 60 9.56 -12.47 -6.28
C PRO A 60 8.59 -13.53 -5.76
N THR A 61 8.52 -13.71 -4.46
CA THR A 61 7.70 -14.72 -3.82
C THR A 61 6.73 -14.07 -2.84
N PRO A 62 5.41 -14.28 -2.99
CA PRO A 62 4.42 -13.74 -2.05
C PRO A 62 4.70 -14.22 -0.64
N THR A 63 4.53 -13.34 0.32
CA THR A 63 4.68 -13.65 1.74
C THR A 63 3.67 -12.88 2.59
N PHE A 64 3.39 -13.42 3.76
CA PHE A 64 2.49 -12.83 4.73
C PHE A 64 3.19 -12.74 6.08
N SER A 65 3.09 -11.57 6.71
CA SER A 65 3.62 -11.35 8.05
C SER A 65 2.60 -10.55 8.86
N ALA A 66 1.85 -11.23 9.72
CA ALA A 66 0.78 -10.59 10.48
C ALA A 66 1.24 -9.28 11.12
N CYS A 67 0.47 -8.22 10.93
CA CYS A 67 0.78 -6.85 11.37
C CYS A 67 2.14 -6.33 10.87
N PHE A 68 2.66 -6.87 9.75
CA PHE A 68 4.02 -6.60 9.22
C PHE A 68 5.15 -6.87 10.22
N GLY A 69 4.90 -7.68 11.23
CA GLY A 69 5.86 -7.96 12.30
C GLY A 69 5.55 -9.22 13.10
N ALA A 70 5.12 -10.30 12.44
CA ALA A 70 4.67 -11.53 13.09
C ALA A 70 5.62 -12.05 14.17
N ALA A 71 6.93 -11.94 13.94
CA ALA A 71 7.96 -12.39 14.89
C ALA A 71 8.01 -11.58 16.21
N PHE A 72 7.38 -10.40 16.23
CA PHE A 72 7.40 -9.48 17.39
C PHE A 72 6.07 -9.42 18.15
N LEU A 73 5.04 -10.15 17.67
CA LEU A 73 3.72 -10.13 18.30
C LEU A 73 3.71 -10.97 19.58
N SER A 74 3.32 -10.37 20.69
CA SER A 74 3.14 -11.05 21.98
C SER A 74 1.68 -11.42 22.26
N LEU A 75 0.74 -10.84 21.52
CA LEU A 75 -0.69 -11.11 21.61
C LEU A 75 -1.20 -11.63 20.27
N HIS A 76 -2.43 -12.12 20.26
CA HIS A 76 -3.09 -12.51 19.00
C HIS A 76 -3.17 -11.32 18.03
N PRO A 77 -2.87 -11.49 16.72
CA PRO A 77 -2.83 -10.39 15.74
C PRO A 77 -4.08 -9.51 15.72
N THR A 78 -5.26 -10.07 15.94
CA THR A 78 -6.53 -9.33 15.96
C THR A 78 -6.54 -8.19 16.98
N LYS A 79 -5.85 -8.36 18.13
CA LYS A 79 -5.76 -7.31 19.14
C LYS A 79 -5.02 -6.07 18.65
N TYR A 80 -3.99 -6.28 17.83
CA TYR A 80 -3.25 -5.19 17.19
C TYR A 80 -4.09 -4.53 16.09
N GLY A 81 -4.85 -5.31 15.30
CA GLY A 81 -5.75 -4.79 14.28
C GLY A 81 -6.89 -3.94 14.87
N GLU A 82 -7.52 -4.40 15.95
CA GLU A 82 -8.54 -3.64 16.68
C GLU A 82 -7.97 -2.30 17.20
N GLU A 83 -6.79 -2.34 17.81
CA GLU A 83 -6.15 -1.13 18.35
C GLU A 83 -5.70 -0.16 17.26
N LEU A 84 -5.23 -0.66 16.11
CA LEU A 84 -4.91 0.18 14.95
C LEU A 84 -6.14 0.98 14.51
N VAL A 85 -7.27 0.32 14.25
CA VAL A 85 -8.50 0.97 13.80
C VAL A 85 -8.99 1.98 14.82
N LYS A 86 -8.99 1.63 16.11
CA LYS A 86 -9.37 2.53 17.20
C LYS A 86 -8.50 3.79 17.24
N LYS A 87 -7.17 3.65 17.07
CA LYS A 87 -6.25 4.79 17.05
C LYS A 87 -6.42 5.63 15.80
N MET A 88 -6.63 5.02 14.64
CA MET A 88 -6.91 5.74 13.39
C MET A 88 -8.18 6.58 13.51
N GLN A 89 -9.26 5.99 14.00
CA GLN A 89 -10.53 6.71 14.23
C GLN A 89 -10.34 7.89 15.19
N LYS A 90 -9.65 7.65 16.32
CA LYS A 90 -9.38 8.70 17.32
C LYS A 90 -8.55 9.86 16.77
N SER A 91 -7.57 9.58 15.90
CA SER A 91 -6.69 10.60 15.31
C SER A 91 -7.25 11.23 14.04
N GLY A 92 -8.30 10.65 13.45
CA GLY A 92 -8.78 11.01 12.12
C GLY A 92 -7.76 10.67 11.02
N ALA A 93 -7.00 9.59 11.19
CA ALA A 93 -6.01 9.16 10.21
C ALA A 93 -6.66 8.42 9.04
N THR A 94 -6.18 8.71 7.83
CA THR A 94 -6.52 7.99 6.60
C THR A 94 -5.44 6.94 6.32
N ALA A 95 -5.85 5.75 5.89
CA ALA A 95 -4.95 4.68 5.50
C ALA A 95 -4.87 4.53 3.97
N TYR A 96 -3.69 4.21 3.49
CA TYR A 96 -3.39 3.96 2.08
C TYR A 96 -2.62 2.66 1.95
N LEU A 97 -2.94 1.87 0.93
CA LEU A 97 -2.12 0.75 0.49
C LEU A 97 -1.28 1.23 -0.70
N VAL A 98 0.03 1.17 -0.59
CA VAL A 98 0.96 1.53 -1.67
C VAL A 98 1.68 0.27 -2.13
N ASN A 99 1.44 -0.10 -3.37
CA ASN A 99 2.08 -1.25 -4.01
C ASN A 99 3.36 -0.81 -4.72
N THR A 100 4.48 -1.36 -4.30
CA THR A 100 5.81 -1.14 -4.90
C THR A 100 6.26 -2.32 -5.76
N GLY A 101 5.39 -3.28 -6.00
CA GLY A 101 5.64 -4.50 -6.75
C GLY A 101 5.49 -4.35 -8.26
N TRP A 102 4.92 -5.34 -8.90
CA TRP A 102 4.78 -5.44 -10.34
C TRP A 102 3.39 -5.02 -10.80
N ASN A 103 3.26 -4.68 -12.06
CA ASN A 103 2.00 -4.43 -12.75
C ASN A 103 1.72 -5.51 -13.81
N GLY A 104 0.59 -5.46 -14.46
CA GLY A 104 0.17 -6.45 -15.46
C GLY A 104 1.09 -6.59 -16.68
N SER A 105 1.94 -5.60 -16.95
CA SER A 105 2.96 -5.72 -18.01
C SER A 105 4.21 -6.50 -17.57
N GLY A 106 4.23 -7.05 -16.33
CA GLY A 106 5.40 -7.69 -15.75
C GLY A 106 6.52 -6.73 -15.34
N LYS A 107 6.28 -5.42 -15.41
CA LYS A 107 7.23 -4.39 -14.97
C LYS A 107 6.97 -3.97 -13.55
N ARG A 108 8.04 -3.73 -12.80
CA ARG A 108 7.94 -3.17 -11.47
C ARG A 108 7.52 -1.70 -11.53
N ILE A 109 6.63 -1.29 -10.64
CA ILE A 109 6.23 0.11 -10.45
C ILE A 109 7.49 0.92 -10.17
N SER A 110 7.68 2.04 -10.90
CA SER A 110 8.91 2.80 -10.81
C SER A 110 9.04 3.53 -9.48
N ILE A 111 10.29 3.75 -9.05
CA ILE A 111 10.56 4.59 -7.86
C ILE A 111 10.03 6.01 -8.07
N LYS A 112 10.08 6.52 -9.30
CA LYS A 112 9.55 7.84 -9.65
C LYS A 112 8.04 7.91 -9.37
N ASP A 113 7.28 6.93 -9.86
CA ASP A 113 5.83 6.87 -9.67
C ASP A 113 5.48 6.65 -8.19
N THR A 114 6.19 5.74 -7.52
CA THR A 114 6.02 5.50 -6.07
C THR A 114 6.26 6.80 -5.27
N ARG A 115 7.29 7.57 -5.59
CA ARG A 115 7.54 8.85 -4.93
C ARG A 115 6.45 9.86 -5.22
N GLY A 116 5.99 9.98 -6.48
CA GLY A 116 4.85 10.85 -6.82
C GLY A 116 3.58 10.50 -6.06
N ILE A 117 3.31 9.21 -5.87
CA ILE A 117 2.19 8.72 -5.04
C ILE A 117 2.38 9.14 -3.56
N ILE A 118 3.57 8.94 -3.01
CA ILE A 118 3.85 9.34 -1.62
C ILE A 118 3.73 10.85 -1.44
N ASP A 119 4.25 11.64 -2.38
CA ASP A 119 4.12 13.11 -2.36
C ASP A 119 2.64 13.51 -2.38
N ALA A 120 1.81 12.89 -3.23
CA ALA A 120 0.38 13.15 -3.29
C ALA A 120 -0.37 12.77 -2.00
N ILE A 121 0.08 11.74 -1.30
CA ILE A 121 -0.44 11.39 0.03
C ILE A 121 -0.04 12.46 1.06
N LEU A 122 1.21 12.91 1.05
CA LEU A 122 1.73 13.84 2.05
C LEU A 122 1.17 15.25 1.89
N ASP A 123 1.04 15.73 0.65
CA ASP A 123 0.49 17.07 0.37
C ASP A 123 -1.05 17.11 0.36
N GLY A 124 -1.71 15.93 0.38
CA GLY A 124 -3.16 15.79 0.42
C GLY A 124 -3.82 15.95 -0.95
N SER A 125 -3.09 15.97 -2.06
CA SER A 125 -3.67 16.01 -3.41
C SER A 125 -4.45 14.73 -3.73
N ILE A 126 -4.05 13.57 -3.20
CA ILE A 126 -4.80 12.32 -3.33
C ILE A 126 -6.20 12.38 -2.71
N ASP A 127 -6.37 13.13 -1.63
CA ASP A 127 -7.68 13.25 -0.95
C ASP A 127 -8.68 14.11 -1.75
N LYS A 128 -8.18 14.86 -2.72
CA LYS A 128 -8.96 15.72 -3.63
C LYS A 128 -9.11 15.11 -5.02
N ALA A 129 -8.40 14.04 -5.30
CA ALA A 129 -8.45 13.37 -6.58
C ALA A 129 -9.81 12.71 -6.79
N GLU A 130 -10.28 12.70 -8.03
CA GLU A 130 -11.40 11.86 -8.42
C GLU A 130 -10.98 10.39 -8.29
N THR A 131 -11.86 9.58 -7.70
CA THR A 131 -11.61 8.15 -7.49
C THR A 131 -12.58 7.29 -8.28
N LYS A 132 -12.18 6.05 -8.50
CA LYS A 132 -13.06 4.98 -8.98
C LYS A 132 -12.89 3.74 -8.10
N THR A 133 -13.95 2.96 -7.95
CA THR A 133 -13.89 1.67 -7.25
C THR A 133 -13.49 0.59 -8.25
N ILE A 134 -12.43 -0.16 -7.95
CA ILE A 134 -12.06 -1.31 -8.79
C ILE A 134 -12.78 -2.58 -8.32
N PRO A 135 -13.16 -3.49 -9.25
CA PRO A 135 -13.85 -4.72 -8.90
C PRO A 135 -12.97 -5.66 -8.05
N TYR A 136 -13.59 -6.69 -7.47
CA TYR A 136 -13.01 -7.73 -6.61
C TYR A 136 -12.46 -7.22 -5.28
N PHE A 137 -11.61 -6.20 -5.28
CA PHE A 137 -11.01 -5.62 -4.07
C PHE A 137 -11.86 -4.53 -3.44
N SER A 138 -12.80 -3.94 -4.20
CA SER A 138 -13.57 -2.75 -3.77
C SER A 138 -12.70 -1.61 -3.29
N PHE A 139 -11.50 -1.47 -3.89
CA PHE A 139 -10.61 -0.37 -3.57
C PHE A 139 -11.01 0.92 -4.26
N GLU A 140 -10.94 2.02 -3.53
CA GLU A 140 -10.99 3.36 -4.10
C GLU A 140 -9.59 3.73 -4.60
N VAL A 141 -9.48 3.91 -5.91
CA VAL A 141 -8.22 4.28 -6.57
C VAL A 141 -8.36 5.64 -7.25
N PRO A 142 -7.35 6.53 -7.15
CA PRO A 142 -7.39 7.81 -7.84
C PRO A 142 -7.29 7.60 -9.35
N THR A 143 -8.02 8.40 -10.14
CA THR A 143 -7.99 8.35 -11.61
C THR A 143 -6.81 9.14 -12.18
N ALA A 144 -6.29 10.11 -11.43
CA ALA A 144 -5.11 10.89 -11.78
C ALA A 144 -4.41 11.41 -10.50
N LEU A 145 -3.08 11.48 -10.53
CA LEU A 145 -2.26 12.08 -9.48
C LEU A 145 -1.14 12.94 -10.12
N PRO A 146 -0.75 14.07 -9.48
CA PRO A 146 0.35 14.88 -9.97
C PRO A 146 1.66 14.08 -10.11
N GLY A 147 2.31 14.16 -11.26
CA GLY A 147 3.61 13.53 -11.49
C GLY A 147 3.61 12.01 -11.63
N VAL A 148 2.43 11.37 -11.63
CA VAL A 148 2.26 9.92 -11.81
C VAL A 148 1.60 9.66 -13.17
N ASP A 149 2.05 8.65 -13.89
CA ASP A 149 1.40 8.23 -15.13
C ASP A 149 0.00 7.67 -14.81
N PRO A 150 -1.10 8.27 -15.28
CA PRO A 150 -2.44 7.80 -14.98
C PRO A 150 -2.73 6.37 -15.48
N LYS A 151 -2.02 5.90 -16.48
CA LYS A 151 -2.18 4.55 -17.05
C LYS A 151 -1.81 3.43 -16.09
N ILE A 152 -1.02 3.72 -15.05
CA ILE A 152 -0.64 2.70 -14.07
C ILE A 152 -1.62 2.62 -12.89
N LEU A 153 -2.47 3.63 -12.69
CA LEU A 153 -3.31 3.74 -11.49
C LEU A 153 -4.39 2.66 -11.43
N ASP A 154 -4.93 2.25 -12.57
CA ASP A 154 -5.76 1.04 -12.64
C ASP A 154 -4.90 -0.13 -13.11
N PRO A 155 -4.77 -1.22 -12.33
CA PRO A 155 -3.95 -2.36 -12.72
C PRO A 155 -4.44 -3.01 -14.03
N ARG A 156 -5.74 -3.00 -14.29
CA ARG A 156 -6.35 -3.55 -15.50
C ARG A 156 -5.83 -2.90 -16.78
N ASP A 157 -5.54 -1.58 -16.73
CA ASP A 157 -5.02 -0.81 -17.86
C ASP A 157 -3.54 -1.11 -18.17
N THR A 158 -2.87 -1.86 -17.29
CA THR A 158 -1.46 -2.25 -17.48
C THR A 158 -1.28 -3.58 -18.23
N TYR A 159 -2.36 -4.35 -18.39
CA TYR A 159 -2.35 -5.61 -19.14
C TYR A 159 -2.49 -5.35 -20.63
N ALA A 160 -1.89 -6.22 -21.45
CA ALA A 160 -2.05 -6.16 -22.92
C ALA A 160 -3.51 -6.39 -23.32
N GLU A 161 -4.18 -7.32 -22.64
CA GLU A 161 -5.61 -7.59 -22.75
C GLU A 161 -6.23 -7.35 -21.37
N ALA A 162 -7.11 -6.37 -21.25
CA ALA A 162 -7.70 -5.99 -19.97
C ALA A 162 -8.43 -7.16 -19.27
N SER A 163 -9.03 -8.07 -20.07
CA SER A 163 -9.67 -9.30 -19.59
C SER A 163 -8.72 -10.30 -18.93
N ALA A 164 -7.41 -10.14 -19.10
CA ALA A 164 -6.43 -11.00 -18.41
C ALA A 164 -6.24 -10.60 -16.94
N TRP A 165 -6.72 -9.43 -16.55
CA TRP A 165 -6.78 -9.01 -15.14
C TRP A 165 -8.03 -9.55 -14.45
N ASP A 166 -9.15 -9.69 -15.19
CA ASP A 166 -10.45 -10.17 -14.70
C ASP A 166 -10.36 -11.69 -14.35
#